data_2bfa855deaf142c0fc898a182d162054
#
_entry.id   2bfa855deaf142c0fc898a182d162054
#
_cell.length_a   1.000
_cell.length_b   1.000
_cell.length_c   1.000
_cell.angle_alpha   90.00
_cell.angle_beta   90.00
_cell.angle_gamma   90.00
#
_symmetry.space_group_name_H-M   'P 1'
#
loop_
_entity.id
_entity.type
_entity.pdbx_description
1 polymer ?
#
loop_
_entity_poly.entity_id
_entity_poly.type
_entity_poly.pdbx_seq_one_letter_code
_entity_poly.pdbx_strand_id
1 'polypeptide(L)'
;MIRGMGRGVCAAILLAASAGLWCGSARAQSAGGTIRLAVDATSAPQKILHIKETIPVKAGALTLFYPEWIPGEHAPDGPITDVAGLKFSAGGKDISWRRDLVDMFAFHLEVPTGAESLDVQLDFLLSAPASGFSAGASATGQLDLLSWNQVLLYPKVSPVSDIFFEPSLRLPEGWKCGTALPVAGESGGEIHFQRVSLEMLVDAPVIAGRFYRAFDLTPGQTPSHEIDVAADSEAALNMPPQMEQHFRNLIAEAYALFGTRHYRDYHFLLTLSDDTAHFGLEHHESSDDRIPERSLIDEVLRIDAAGLLPHEYTHSWNGKFRRPADLATPDYQQPMKDDLLWVYEGLTEYIGNILTGRSGLYSPEEYREHLAADATEFEYTPGRTWRPLQDTADAAQLLYFSAGNWENWRRSVDYYGEGELIWLEVDTRIRQLTGNKKSLDDFCKIFHGGPGGKPELKTYTFEDVVAALNSVVAHDWAALLKTRLNSVEAHAPLGGIENGGWKLIFSEAPNEIEMAADEAAHRSDYRDSAGLLLNDDGAVVDVIHGSAAYSAGIGPGMKIAAVNGQQFSPDVFHEAVDRAKTSPRAIELLIANGTYFKSYALDYHGGLRYPHLARVEAQPDLLSDIIKPQAK
;
A
#
# COMPACT_ATOMS: atom_id res chain seq x y z
N MET A 1 -51.10 50.52 17.28
CA MET A 1 -52.37 50.64 18.07
C MET A 1 -52.62 49.30 18.71
N ILE A 2 -52.45 49.28 19.98
CA ILE A 2 -53.41 48.94 21.04
C ILE A 2 -53.60 47.43 21.22
N ARG A 3 -52.94 46.87 22.26
CA ARG A 3 -53.46 46.32 23.55
C ARG A 3 -54.41 45.10 23.37
N GLY A 4 -54.34 44.03 24.11
CA GLY A 4 -53.78 43.78 25.45
C GLY A 4 -54.33 42.50 26.05
N MET A 5 -53.62 41.96 26.96
CA MET A 5 -54.01 41.20 28.19
C MET A 5 -55.09 40.11 28.17
N GLY A 6 -54.73 38.97 28.77
CA GLY A 6 -55.65 38.02 29.39
C GLY A 6 -54.96 36.77 29.95
N ARG A 7 -54.68 36.75 31.26
CA ARG A 7 -54.20 35.60 32.06
C ARG A 7 -55.31 34.54 32.23
N GLY A 8 -54.91 33.26 32.22
CA GLY A 8 -55.76 32.17 32.69
C GLY A 8 -54.92 30.92 32.96
N VAL A 9 -54.62 30.70 34.24
CA VAL A 9 -54.01 29.47 34.77
C VAL A 9 -55.07 28.41 34.87
N CYS A 10 -54.84 27.22 34.27
CA CYS A 10 -55.46 25.97 34.69
C CYS A 10 -54.41 24.86 34.63
N ALA A 11 -54.03 24.37 35.78
CA ALA A 11 -53.24 23.19 35.96
C ALA A 11 -54.12 21.93 35.66
N ALA A 12 -53.69 21.10 34.73
CA ALA A 12 -54.17 19.76 34.58
C ALA A 12 -53.00 18.78 34.70
N ILE A 13 -53.00 18.04 35.78
CA ILE A 13 -52.07 16.94 36.04
C ILE A 13 -52.47 15.79 35.15
N LEU A 14 -51.67 15.48 34.16
CA LEU A 14 -51.76 14.24 33.36
C LEU A 14 -50.62 13.31 33.79
N LEU A 15 -50.97 12.25 34.51
CA LEU A 15 -50.12 11.08 34.68
C LEU A 15 -49.86 10.45 33.33
N ALA A 16 -48.65 10.64 32.78
CA ALA A 16 -48.16 9.86 31.66
C ALA A 16 -47.42 8.63 32.21
N ALA A 17 -48.01 7.47 32.04
CA ALA A 17 -47.37 6.18 32.25
C ALA A 17 -46.24 6.06 31.22
N SER A 18 -45.00 6.17 31.67
CA SER A 18 -43.80 5.89 30.88
C SER A 18 -43.68 4.37 30.68
N ALA A 19 -44.21 3.88 29.56
CA ALA A 19 -43.80 2.58 29.04
C ALA A 19 -42.33 2.71 28.58
N GLY A 20 -41.41 2.33 29.45
CA GLY A 20 -40.03 2.18 29.12
C GLY A 20 -39.88 1.12 28.04
N LEU A 21 -39.63 1.55 26.79
CA LEU A 21 -39.03 0.69 25.79
C LEU A 21 -37.64 0.34 26.29
N TRP A 22 -37.52 -0.81 26.91
CA TRP A 22 -36.23 -1.48 27.05
C TRP A 22 -35.78 -1.85 25.64
N CYS A 23 -34.98 -1.00 25.02
CA CYS A 23 -34.01 -1.44 24.02
C CYS A 23 -33.02 -2.35 24.75
N GLY A 24 -33.37 -3.62 24.84
CA GLY A 24 -32.39 -4.64 25.18
C GLY A 24 -31.32 -4.59 24.11
N SER A 25 -30.16 -4.00 24.42
CA SER A 25 -28.93 -4.24 23.68
C SER A 25 -28.78 -5.76 23.62
N ALA A 26 -29.03 -6.33 22.45
CA ALA A 26 -28.71 -7.71 22.16
C ALA A 26 -27.16 -7.81 22.33
N ARG A 27 -26.75 -8.30 23.48
CA ARG A 27 -25.35 -8.69 23.69
C ARG A 27 -25.07 -9.72 22.61
N ALA A 28 -24.11 -9.41 21.75
CA ALA A 28 -23.57 -10.34 20.78
C ALA A 28 -23.36 -11.69 21.45
N GLN A 29 -23.96 -12.73 20.90
CA GLN A 29 -23.77 -14.08 21.39
C GLN A 29 -22.38 -14.52 20.96
N SER A 30 -21.37 -14.35 21.83
CA SER A 30 -20.08 -14.98 21.61
C SER A 30 -20.31 -16.50 21.60
N ALA A 31 -20.17 -17.11 20.46
CA ALA A 31 -19.96 -18.53 20.36
C ALA A 31 -18.56 -18.78 20.95
N GLY A 32 -18.47 -19.15 22.22
CA GLY A 32 -17.19 -19.46 22.91
C GLY A 32 -16.56 -20.75 22.37
N GLY A 33 -16.22 -20.79 21.07
CA GLY A 33 -15.65 -21.94 20.40
C GLY A 33 -14.73 -21.52 19.27
N THR A 34 -13.95 -22.49 18.77
CA THR A 34 -13.04 -22.29 17.65
C THR A 34 -13.76 -22.56 16.33
N ILE A 35 -13.63 -21.68 15.36
CA ILE A 35 -14.13 -21.81 13.99
C ILE A 35 -13.15 -22.70 13.22
N ARG A 36 -13.66 -23.68 12.51
CA ARG A 36 -12.87 -24.48 11.56
C ARG A 36 -13.04 -23.91 10.17
N LEU A 37 -11.94 -23.64 9.51
CA LEU A 37 -11.91 -23.08 8.15
C LEU A 37 -11.08 -23.99 7.26
N ALA A 38 -11.70 -24.58 6.24
CA ALA A 38 -11.02 -25.40 5.26
C ALA A 38 -11.09 -24.73 3.87
N VAL A 39 -9.94 -24.42 3.31
CA VAL A 39 -9.79 -23.86 1.97
C VAL A 39 -9.24 -24.91 1.03
N ASP A 40 -9.99 -25.24 -0.02
CA ASP A 40 -9.54 -26.08 -1.11
C ASP A 40 -9.13 -25.20 -2.29
N ALA A 41 -7.83 -25.03 -2.46
CA ALA A 41 -7.19 -24.26 -3.52
C ALA A 41 -6.80 -25.14 -4.73
N THR A 42 -7.25 -26.41 -4.80
CA THR A 42 -6.91 -27.29 -5.94
C THR A 42 -7.42 -26.76 -7.29
N SER A 43 -8.39 -25.85 -7.25
CA SER A 43 -8.93 -25.14 -8.42
C SER A 43 -8.35 -23.73 -8.62
N ALA A 44 -7.32 -23.32 -7.87
CA ALA A 44 -6.66 -22.02 -8.06
C ALA A 44 -6.17 -21.78 -9.50
N PRO A 45 -5.65 -22.80 -10.24
CA PRO A 45 -5.35 -22.63 -11.68
C PRO A 45 -6.57 -22.26 -12.55
N GLN A 46 -7.80 -22.46 -12.05
CA GLN A 46 -9.05 -22.03 -12.67
C GLN A 46 -9.58 -20.72 -12.09
N LYS A 47 -8.78 -20.08 -11.21
CA LYS A 47 -9.10 -18.83 -10.52
C LYS A 47 -10.35 -18.95 -9.62
N ILE A 48 -10.46 -20.05 -8.88
CA ILE A 48 -11.52 -20.25 -7.88
C ILE A 48 -11.00 -21.04 -6.68
N LEU A 49 -11.34 -20.57 -5.49
CA LEU A 49 -11.14 -21.28 -4.23
C LEU A 49 -12.49 -21.80 -3.71
N HIS A 50 -12.49 -22.98 -3.10
CA HIS A 50 -13.68 -23.56 -2.49
C HIS A 50 -13.52 -23.59 -0.96
N ILE A 51 -14.47 -23.00 -0.24
CA ILE A 51 -14.36 -22.78 1.19
C ILE A 51 -15.46 -23.53 1.93
N LYS A 52 -15.08 -24.15 3.04
CA LYS A 52 -15.97 -24.70 4.05
C LYS A 52 -15.59 -24.16 5.42
N GLU A 53 -16.56 -23.58 6.11
CA GLU A 53 -16.37 -23.04 7.43
C GLU A 53 -17.41 -23.67 8.38
N THR A 54 -16.99 -24.04 9.59
CA THR A 54 -17.91 -24.54 10.64
C THR A 54 -17.79 -23.64 11.86
N ILE A 55 -18.86 -22.90 12.12
CA ILE A 55 -18.94 -21.88 13.18
C ILE A 55 -19.73 -22.44 14.35
N PRO A 56 -19.21 -22.49 15.58
CA PRO A 56 -19.98 -22.79 16.78
C PRO A 56 -21.05 -21.72 17.02
N VAL A 57 -22.30 -22.12 17.16
CA VAL A 57 -23.43 -21.19 17.27
C VAL A 57 -24.41 -21.59 18.37
N LYS A 58 -25.30 -20.67 18.73
CA LYS A 58 -26.50 -20.90 19.54
C LYS A 58 -27.74 -20.59 18.70
N ALA A 59 -28.85 -21.25 19.02
CA ALA A 59 -30.12 -20.99 18.37
C ALA A 59 -30.55 -19.52 18.49
N GLY A 60 -31.16 -18.98 17.45
CA GLY A 60 -31.69 -17.60 17.38
C GLY A 60 -31.02 -16.75 16.28
N ALA A 61 -31.29 -15.46 16.33
CA ALA A 61 -30.77 -14.52 15.34
C ALA A 61 -29.22 -14.45 15.39
N LEU A 62 -28.57 -14.55 14.22
CA LEU A 62 -27.14 -14.46 14.04
C LEU A 62 -26.82 -13.47 12.93
N THR A 63 -25.80 -12.65 13.15
CA THR A 63 -25.17 -11.80 12.13
C THR A 63 -23.74 -12.24 11.93
N LEU A 64 -23.38 -12.50 10.69
CA LEU A 64 -22.00 -12.77 10.25
C LEU A 64 -21.53 -11.62 9.37
N PHE A 65 -20.25 -11.30 9.47
CA PHE A 65 -19.59 -10.29 8.67
C PHE A 65 -18.57 -10.91 7.73
N TYR A 66 -18.45 -10.32 6.56
CA TYR A 66 -17.28 -10.45 5.70
C TYR A 66 -16.35 -9.28 5.99
N PRO A 67 -15.02 -9.46 6.08
CA PRO A 67 -14.10 -8.35 6.36
C PRO A 67 -14.21 -7.24 5.32
N GLU A 68 -14.36 -6.00 5.79
CA GLU A 68 -14.53 -4.80 4.96
C GLU A 68 -13.27 -3.93 4.97
N TRP A 69 -12.72 -3.68 6.16
CA TRP A 69 -11.57 -2.81 6.39
C TRP A 69 -10.35 -3.65 6.73
N ILE A 70 -9.48 -3.83 5.76
CA ILE A 70 -8.27 -4.64 5.92
C ILE A 70 -7.12 -3.75 6.39
N PRO A 71 -6.43 -4.08 7.52
CA PRO A 71 -5.29 -3.29 7.98
C PRO A 71 -4.16 -3.26 6.96
N GLY A 72 -3.82 -2.05 6.48
CA GLY A 72 -2.85 -1.79 5.42
C GLY A 72 -3.48 -1.30 4.11
N GLU A 73 -4.76 -1.58 3.86
CA GLU A 73 -5.40 -1.20 2.59
C GLU A 73 -6.06 0.19 2.62
N HIS A 74 -6.12 0.86 3.77
CA HIS A 74 -6.58 2.24 3.98
C HIS A 74 -7.95 2.59 3.41
N ALA A 75 -8.77 1.58 3.06
CA ALA A 75 -10.08 1.75 2.43
C ALA A 75 -11.03 0.59 2.77
N PRO A 76 -12.37 0.75 2.58
CA PRO A 76 -13.34 -0.32 2.77
C PRO A 76 -13.41 -1.20 1.50
N ASP A 77 -12.34 -1.87 1.18
CA ASP A 77 -12.14 -2.57 -0.11
C ASP A 77 -12.16 -4.09 -0.01
N GLY A 78 -12.59 -4.65 1.14
CA GLY A 78 -12.81 -6.08 1.27
C GLY A 78 -13.56 -6.66 0.06
N PRO A 79 -13.01 -7.66 -0.68
CA PRO A 79 -13.47 -8.03 -2.02
C PRO A 79 -14.75 -8.89 -2.01
N ILE A 80 -15.78 -8.43 -1.36
CA ILE A 80 -17.08 -9.14 -1.19
C ILE A 80 -17.80 -9.43 -2.51
N THR A 81 -17.49 -8.70 -3.57
CA THR A 81 -18.05 -8.90 -4.91
C THR A 81 -17.60 -10.21 -5.54
N ASP A 82 -16.48 -10.77 -5.09
CA ASP A 82 -15.89 -12.01 -5.60
C ASP A 82 -16.37 -13.24 -4.82
N VAL A 83 -17.19 -13.06 -3.78
CA VAL A 83 -17.84 -14.15 -3.06
C VAL A 83 -19.01 -14.71 -3.87
N ALA A 84 -18.98 -16.00 -4.14
CA ALA A 84 -20.00 -16.72 -4.88
C ALA A 84 -20.47 -17.98 -4.13
N GLY A 85 -21.60 -18.57 -4.56
CA GLY A 85 -22.06 -19.85 -4.05
C GLY A 85 -22.40 -19.90 -2.56
N LEU A 86 -22.55 -18.76 -1.88
CA LEU A 86 -22.76 -18.68 -0.43
C LEU A 86 -24.00 -19.43 0.04
N LYS A 87 -23.80 -20.41 0.92
CA LYS A 87 -24.83 -21.26 1.53
C LYS A 87 -24.56 -21.44 3.02
N PHE A 88 -25.65 -21.48 3.77
CA PHE A 88 -25.63 -21.81 5.21
C PHE A 88 -26.48 -23.04 5.47
N SER A 89 -26.00 -23.93 6.35
CA SER A 89 -26.75 -25.08 6.79
C SER A 89 -26.49 -25.40 8.27
N ALA A 90 -27.45 -26.03 8.94
CA ALA A 90 -27.26 -26.57 10.28
C ALA A 90 -27.94 -27.93 10.39
N GLY A 91 -27.22 -28.92 10.93
CA GLY A 91 -27.73 -30.31 11.00
C GLY A 91 -28.11 -30.88 9.64
N GLY A 92 -27.43 -30.48 8.55
CA GLY A 92 -27.67 -30.91 7.19
C GLY A 92 -28.89 -30.29 6.51
N LYS A 93 -29.47 -29.22 7.07
CA LYS A 93 -30.61 -28.48 6.48
C LYS A 93 -30.20 -27.07 6.12
N ASP A 94 -30.56 -26.64 4.92
CA ASP A 94 -30.29 -25.27 4.46
C ASP A 94 -31.01 -24.25 5.33
N ILE A 95 -30.29 -23.12 5.59
CA ILE A 95 -30.82 -21.96 6.33
C ILE A 95 -30.85 -20.78 5.36
N SER A 96 -32.02 -20.12 5.31
CA SER A 96 -32.17 -18.88 4.55
C SER A 96 -31.44 -17.75 5.22
N TRP A 97 -30.83 -16.91 4.41
CA TRP A 97 -30.11 -15.72 4.85
C TRP A 97 -30.55 -14.48 4.06
N ARG A 98 -30.25 -13.32 4.58
CA ARG A 98 -30.41 -12.04 3.89
C ARG A 98 -29.21 -11.14 4.13
N ARG A 99 -28.83 -10.36 3.13
CA ARG A 99 -27.84 -9.31 3.28
C ARG A 99 -28.48 -8.11 4.00
N ASP A 100 -27.72 -7.37 4.81
CA ASP A 100 -28.15 -6.08 5.31
C ASP A 100 -28.26 -5.07 4.14
N LEU A 101 -29.21 -4.14 4.24
CA LEU A 101 -29.48 -3.19 3.16
C LEU A 101 -28.59 -1.93 3.22
N VAL A 102 -27.88 -1.73 4.33
CA VAL A 102 -27.00 -0.58 4.57
C VAL A 102 -25.56 -1.08 4.73
N ASP A 103 -25.34 -2.03 5.63
CA ASP A 103 -24.05 -2.70 5.80
C ASP A 103 -23.99 -3.90 4.85
N MET A 104 -23.44 -3.69 3.65
CA MET A 104 -23.40 -4.70 2.59
C MET A 104 -22.53 -5.91 2.93
N PHE A 105 -21.67 -5.79 3.94
CA PHE A 105 -20.76 -6.84 4.41
C PHE A 105 -21.40 -7.73 5.49
N ALA A 106 -22.62 -7.40 5.95
CA ALA A 106 -23.36 -8.14 6.98
C ALA A 106 -24.39 -9.11 6.40
N PHE A 107 -24.41 -10.34 6.94
CA PHE A 107 -25.36 -11.41 6.60
C PHE A 107 -26.17 -11.81 7.83
N HIS A 108 -27.50 -11.80 7.73
CA HIS A 108 -28.43 -12.13 8.80
C HIS A 108 -29.10 -13.48 8.53
N LEU A 109 -29.17 -14.32 9.56
CA LEU A 109 -29.81 -15.61 9.50
C LEU A 109 -30.42 -15.97 10.87
N GLU A 110 -31.32 -16.96 10.88
CA GLU A 110 -31.91 -17.52 12.08
C GLU A 110 -31.42 -18.95 12.28
N VAL A 111 -30.67 -19.16 13.35
CA VAL A 111 -30.11 -20.48 13.70
C VAL A 111 -31.20 -21.32 14.34
N PRO A 112 -31.52 -22.54 13.83
CA PRO A 112 -32.57 -23.39 14.36
C PRO A 112 -32.32 -23.84 15.81
N THR A 113 -33.42 -24.06 16.55
CA THR A 113 -33.35 -24.63 17.91
C THR A 113 -32.65 -26.00 17.89
N GLY A 114 -31.68 -26.18 18.78
CA GLY A 114 -30.90 -27.42 18.91
C GLY A 114 -29.68 -27.50 17.99
N ALA A 115 -29.42 -26.51 17.13
CA ALA A 115 -28.17 -26.43 16.37
C ALA A 115 -27.06 -25.89 17.27
N GLU A 116 -25.91 -26.58 17.26
CA GLU A 116 -24.69 -26.23 17.99
C GLU A 116 -23.58 -25.74 17.03
N SER A 117 -23.75 -25.98 15.72
CA SER A 117 -22.86 -25.53 14.66
C SER A 117 -23.62 -25.05 13.45
N LEU A 118 -23.04 -24.11 12.74
CA LEU A 118 -23.44 -23.60 11.43
C LEU A 118 -22.35 -23.96 10.44
N ASP A 119 -22.71 -24.62 9.35
CA ASP A 119 -21.81 -24.88 8.23
C ASP A 119 -22.04 -23.81 7.17
N VAL A 120 -20.95 -23.15 6.76
CA VAL A 120 -20.89 -22.18 5.67
C VAL A 120 -20.15 -22.79 4.51
N GLN A 121 -20.66 -22.62 3.31
CA GLN A 121 -19.97 -22.93 2.05
C GLN A 121 -19.98 -21.68 1.21
N LEU A 122 -18.82 -21.36 0.62
CA LEU A 122 -18.70 -20.29 -0.36
C LEU A 122 -17.55 -20.60 -1.33
N ASP A 123 -17.59 -19.97 -2.47
CA ASP A 123 -16.50 -19.92 -3.42
C ASP A 123 -15.94 -18.49 -3.45
N PHE A 124 -14.63 -18.34 -3.62
CA PHE A 124 -13.99 -17.06 -3.87
C PHE A 124 -13.40 -17.05 -5.28
N LEU A 125 -13.70 -16.01 -6.06
CA LEU A 125 -13.33 -15.89 -7.47
C LEU A 125 -12.07 -15.03 -7.61
N LEU A 126 -10.96 -15.64 -8.01
CA LEU A 126 -9.66 -14.97 -8.23
C LEU A 126 -9.58 -14.38 -9.64
N SER A 127 -10.63 -13.68 -10.10
CA SER A 127 -10.79 -13.29 -11.50
C SER A 127 -10.48 -11.83 -11.81
N ALA A 128 -9.92 -11.09 -10.84
CA ALA A 128 -9.60 -9.69 -11.03
C ALA A 128 -8.55 -9.46 -12.15
N PRO A 129 -8.56 -8.32 -12.85
CA PRO A 129 -7.59 -8.00 -13.88
C PRO A 129 -6.18 -7.89 -13.30
N ALA A 130 -5.19 -8.44 -14.00
CA ALA A 130 -3.77 -8.32 -13.65
C ALA A 130 -3.19 -6.99 -14.16
N SER A 131 -3.69 -5.85 -13.67
CA SER A 131 -3.20 -4.53 -14.10
C SER A 131 -3.30 -3.50 -12.99
N GLY A 132 -2.31 -2.62 -12.92
CA GLY A 132 -2.22 -1.59 -11.88
C GLY A 132 -1.76 -2.15 -10.52
N PHE A 133 -1.77 -1.29 -9.49
CA PHE A 133 -1.50 -1.66 -8.10
C PHE A 133 -2.81 -2.14 -7.46
N SER A 134 -2.90 -3.40 -7.06
CA SER A 134 -4.15 -3.96 -6.55
C SER A 134 -3.97 -5.32 -5.86
N ALA A 135 -4.65 -5.52 -4.73
CA ALA A 135 -4.84 -6.84 -4.09
C ALA A 135 -5.63 -7.85 -4.96
N GLY A 136 -6.15 -7.43 -6.12
CA GLY A 136 -6.92 -8.25 -7.05
C GLY A 136 -6.18 -9.49 -7.55
N ALA A 137 -6.13 -9.74 -8.85
CA ALA A 137 -5.58 -10.96 -9.46
C ALA A 137 -4.36 -11.57 -8.74
N SER A 138 -4.59 -12.50 -7.82
CA SER A 138 -3.56 -13.11 -6.98
C SER A 138 -3.18 -14.54 -7.43
N ALA A 139 -3.79 -15.05 -8.50
CA ALA A 139 -3.54 -16.41 -8.99
C ALA A 139 -3.25 -16.46 -10.50
N THR A 140 -2.36 -17.38 -10.88
CA THR A 140 -2.11 -17.78 -12.27
C THR A 140 -2.35 -19.28 -12.43
N GLY A 141 -1.95 -19.86 -13.55
CA GLY A 141 -1.96 -21.32 -13.73
C GLY A 141 -0.87 -22.04 -12.91
N GLN A 142 0.06 -21.32 -12.30
CA GLN A 142 1.25 -21.87 -11.65
C GLN A 142 1.41 -21.45 -10.17
N LEU A 143 0.76 -20.38 -9.74
CA LEU A 143 0.87 -19.84 -8.37
C LEU A 143 -0.46 -19.27 -7.88
N ASP A 144 -0.56 -19.08 -6.57
CA ASP A 144 -1.64 -18.40 -5.86
C ASP A 144 -1.11 -17.76 -4.58
N LEU A 145 -1.62 -16.58 -4.24
CA LEU A 145 -1.45 -15.98 -2.93
C LEU A 145 -2.82 -15.87 -2.26
N LEU A 146 -3.01 -16.63 -1.19
CA LEU A 146 -4.23 -16.68 -0.39
C LEU A 146 -4.16 -15.66 0.74
N SER A 147 -5.01 -14.63 0.70
CA SER A 147 -5.30 -13.74 1.82
C SER A 147 -6.55 -14.26 2.56
N TRP A 148 -6.41 -14.58 3.84
CA TRP A 148 -7.49 -15.24 4.59
C TRP A 148 -8.75 -14.39 4.78
N ASN A 149 -8.64 -13.05 4.79
CA ASN A 149 -9.79 -12.14 4.81
C ASN A 149 -10.76 -12.36 3.64
N GLN A 150 -10.27 -12.89 2.52
CA GLN A 150 -11.06 -13.14 1.31
C GLN A 150 -11.98 -14.37 1.42
N VAL A 151 -11.67 -15.30 2.33
CA VAL A 151 -12.24 -16.65 2.32
C VAL A 151 -12.99 -17.03 3.60
N LEU A 152 -13.41 -16.04 4.40
CA LEU A 152 -14.07 -16.32 5.68
C LEU A 152 -15.24 -15.37 5.99
N LEU A 153 -16.12 -15.84 6.87
CA LEU A 153 -17.10 -15.02 7.58
C LEU A 153 -16.85 -15.13 9.09
N TYR A 154 -17.13 -14.07 9.83
CA TYR A 154 -16.96 -14.09 11.27
C TYR A 154 -18.15 -13.51 12.02
N PRO A 155 -18.47 -13.99 13.25
CA PRO A 155 -19.58 -13.50 14.04
C PRO A 155 -19.28 -12.10 14.59
N LYS A 156 -20.34 -11.34 14.90
CA LYS A 156 -20.24 -10.02 15.53
C LYS A 156 -19.66 -10.11 16.94
N VAL A 157 -18.33 -10.24 17.02
CA VAL A 157 -17.53 -10.24 18.25
C VAL A 157 -16.40 -9.24 18.08
N SER A 158 -16.15 -8.42 19.06
CA SER A 158 -15.08 -7.44 19.07
C SER A 158 -14.39 -7.48 20.45
N PRO A 159 -13.05 -7.51 20.52
CA PRO A 159 -12.13 -7.43 19.38
C PRO A 159 -12.01 -8.77 18.61
N VAL A 160 -11.54 -8.70 17.36
CA VAL A 160 -11.32 -9.89 16.52
C VAL A 160 -10.23 -10.81 17.05
N SER A 161 -9.34 -10.33 17.92
CA SER A 161 -8.37 -11.14 18.65
C SER A 161 -9.00 -12.18 19.59
N ASP A 162 -10.29 -12.02 19.94
CA ASP A 162 -11.05 -12.97 20.76
C ASP A 162 -11.76 -14.06 19.93
N ILE A 163 -11.71 -13.98 18.60
CA ILE A 163 -12.23 -14.98 17.68
C ILE A 163 -11.08 -15.89 17.26
N PHE A 164 -11.27 -17.21 17.36
CA PHE A 164 -10.23 -18.18 17.06
C PHE A 164 -10.60 -19.09 15.91
N PHE A 165 -9.62 -19.38 15.06
CA PHE A 165 -9.72 -20.26 13.91
C PHE A 165 -8.75 -21.44 14.01
N GLU A 166 -9.15 -22.58 13.46
CA GLU A 166 -8.31 -23.71 13.08
C GLU A 166 -8.37 -23.83 11.56
N PRO A 167 -7.45 -23.17 10.82
CA PRO A 167 -7.44 -23.19 9.37
C PRO A 167 -6.75 -24.42 8.81
N SER A 168 -7.18 -24.83 7.61
CA SER A 168 -6.51 -25.83 6.81
C SER A 168 -6.54 -25.45 5.32
N LEU A 169 -5.55 -25.92 4.56
CA LEU A 169 -5.36 -25.59 3.15
C LEU A 169 -5.00 -26.83 2.34
N ARG A 170 -5.71 -27.05 1.24
CA ARG A 170 -5.39 -28.05 0.24
C ARG A 170 -4.91 -27.38 -1.04
N LEU A 171 -3.71 -27.73 -1.49
CA LEU A 171 -3.09 -27.18 -2.69
C LEU A 171 -3.23 -28.13 -3.90
N PRO A 172 -3.06 -27.62 -5.14
CA PRO A 172 -2.87 -28.44 -6.31
C PRO A 172 -1.69 -29.42 -6.15
N GLU A 173 -1.76 -30.57 -6.81
CA GLU A 173 -0.70 -31.58 -6.74
C GLU A 173 0.66 -31.02 -7.18
N GLY A 174 1.68 -31.23 -6.34
CA GLY A 174 3.05 -30.79 -6.58
C GLY A 174 3.34 -29.31 -6.24
N TRP A 175 2.34 -28.56 -5.82
CA TRP A 175 2.58 -27.19 -5.32
C TRP A 175 3.16 -27.22 -3.90
N LYS A 176 3.93 -26.19 -3.59
CA LYS A 176 4.48 -25.91 -2.26
C LYS A 176 4.00 -24.53 -1.80
N CYS A 177 4.15 -24.24 -0.53
CA CYS A 177 3.78 -22.93 0.02
C CYS A 177 4.77 -22.42 1.08
N GLY A 178 4.71 -21.10 1.31
CA GLY A 178 5.36 -20.36 2.38
C GLY A 178 4.36 -19.46 3.10
N THR A 179 4.55 -19.23 4.39
CA THR A 179 3.70 -18.38 5.23
C THR A 179 4.30 -18.21 6.62
N ALA A 180 4.03 -17.08 7.26
CA ALA A 180 4.31 -16.89 8.69
C ALA A 180 3.29 -17.59 9.61
N LEU A 181 2.19 -18.15 9.06
CA LEU A 181 1.18 -18.84 9.85
C LEU A 181 1.73 -20.18 10.38
N PRO A 182 1.72 -20.43 11.70
CA PRO A 182 2.32 -21.64 12.28
C PRO A 182 1.64 -22.92 11.79
N VAL A 183 2.40 -23.80 11.15
CA VAL A 183 1.93 -25.11 10.69
C VAL A 183 1.85 -26.08 11.86
N ALA A 184 0.74 -26.81 11.98
CA ALA A 184 0.54 -27.89 12.94
C ALA A 184 0.97 -29.26 12.37
N GLY A 185 0.83 -29.46 11.05
CA GLY A 185 1.23 -30.67 10.34
C GLY A 185 0.50 -30.84 9.02
N GLU A 186 0.80 -31.94 8.32
CA GLU A 186 0.16 -32.30 7.06
C GLU A 186 -0.47 -33.70 7.17
N SER A 187 -1.67 -33.86 6.64
CA SER A 187 -2.33 -35.15 6.58
C SER A 187 -3.32 -35.22 5.41
N GLY A 188 -3.34 -36.32 4.65
CA GLY A 188 -4.28 -36.53 3.54
C GLY A 188 -4.14 -35.52 2.38
N GLY A 189 -2.97 -34.89 2.23
CA GLY A 189 -2.73 -33.83 1.22
C GLY A 189 -3.33 -32.48 1.63
N GLU A 190 -3.56 -32.28 2.91
CA GLU A 190 -4.06 -31.03 3.51
C GLU A 190 -3.08 -30.54 4.56
N ILE A 191 -2.74 -29.26 4.51
CA ILE A 191 -1.91 -28.56 5.48
C ILE A 191 -2.83 -28.07 6.59
N HIS A 192 -2.53 -28.40 7.83
CA HIS A 192 -3.26 -27.95 9.00
C HIS A 192 -2.41 -26.92 9.75
N PHE A 193 -2.98 -25.80 10.07
CA PHE A 193 -2.31 -24.74 10.82
C PHE A 193 -2.69 -24.82 12.31
N GLN A 194 -1.90 -24.17 13.14
CA GLN A 194 -2.22 -24.06 14.58
C GLN A 194 -3.47 -23.19 14.77
N ARG A 195 -4.11 -23.37 15.93
CA ARG A 195 -5.22 -22.51 16.33
C ARG A 195 -4.68 -21.10 16.58
N VAL A 196 -5.23 -20.11 15.86
CA VAL A 196 -4.83 -18.69 15.91
C VAL A 196 -6.04 -17.77 16.08
N SER A 197 -5.81 -16.52 16.50
CA SER A 197 -6.87 -15.49 16.47
C SER A 197 -7.20 -15.08 15.04
N LEU A 198 -8.39 -14.52 14.82
CA LEU A 198 -8.78 -13.94 13.53
C LEU A 198 -7.82 -12.82 13.11
N GLU A 199 -7.36 -12.00 14.06
CA GLU A 199 -6.38 -10.96 13.81
C GLU A 199 -5.08 -11.54 13.22
N MET A 200 -4.52 -12.59 13.85
CA MET A 200 -3.31 -13.25 13.36
C MET A 200 -3.55 -13.99 12.03
N LEU A 201 -4.73 -14.58 11.84
CA LEU A 201 -5.06 -15.29 10.61
C LEU A 201 -5.05 -14.36 9.39
N VAL A 202 -5.74 -13.22 9.49
CA VAL A 202 -5.80 -12.22 8.43
C VAL A 202 -4.44 -11.60 8.15
N ASP A 203 -3.57 -11.50 9.18
CA ASP A 203 -2.23 -10.93 9.07
C ASP A 203 -1.14 -11.95 8.63
N ALA A 204 -1.52 -13.13 8.17
CA ALA A 204 -0.56 -14.18 7.79
C ALA A 204 -1.00 -14.91 6.49
N PRO A 205 -0.93 -14.24 5.32
CA PRO A 205 -1.26 -14.85 4.04
C PRO A 205 -0.37 -16.04 3.71
N VAL A 206 -0.76 -16.79 2.68
CA VAL A 206 -0.02 -17.97 2.21
C VAL A 206 0.30 -17.79 0.74
N ILE A 207 1.59 -17.74 0.38
CA ILE A 207 2.01 -17.86 -1.01
C ILE A 207 2.16 -19.33 -1.38
N ALA A 208 1.69 -19.75 -2.55
CA ALA A 208 1.80 -21.11 -3.03
C ALA A 208 2.08 -21.17 -4.54
N GLY A 209 2.79 -22.19 -4.98
CA GLY A 209 3.06 -22.35 -6.40
C GLY A 209 3.71 -23.67 -6.77
N ARG A 210 3.63 -23.99 -8.06
CA ARG A 210 4.33 -25.11 -8.68
C ARG A 210 5.83 -24.83 -8.74
N PHE A 211 6.20 -23.62 -9.12
CA PHE A 211 7.57 -23.12 -9.12
C PHE A 211 7.75 -22.31 -7.84
N TYR A 212 8.23 -22.98 -6.81
CA TYR A 212 8.39 -22.42 -5.47
C TYR A 212 9.79 -22.69 -4.93
N ARG A 213 10.37 -21.67 -4.27
CA ARG A 213 11.65 -21.80 -3.58
C ARG A 213 11.73 -20.86 -2.38
N ALA A 214 12.10 -21.40 -1.22
CA ALA A 214 12.46 -20.62 -0.04
C ALA A 214 13.98 -20.36 -0.01
N PHE A 215 14.37 -19.12 0.32
CA PHE A 215 15.75 -18.70 0.52
C PHE A 215 15.94 -18.30 1.98
N ASP A 216 16.71 -19.07 2.72
CA ASP A 216 17.09 -18.73 4.12
C ASP A 216 18.12 -17.59 4.12
N LEU A 217 17.69 -16.40 4.54
CA LEU A 217 18.53 -15.20 4.58
C LEU A 217 19.39 -15.12 5.84
N THR A 218 19.05 -15.87 6.91
CA THR A 218 19.75 -15.82 8.21
C THR A 218 20.04 -17.21 8.75
N PRO A 219 20.79 -18.07 8.02
CA PRO A 219 20.97 -19.47 8.38
C PRO A 219 21.53 -19.63 9.79
N GLY A 220 20.80 -20.40 10.61
CA GLY A 220 21.17 -20.69 12.00
C GLY A 220 20.99 -19.53 12.97
N GLN A 221 20.36 -18.43 12.58
CA GLN A 221 20.02 -17.32 13.45
C GLN A 221 18.57 -17.40 13.94
N THR A 222 18.27 -16.67 15.02
CA THR A 222 16.91 -16.49 15.55
C THR A 222 16.73 -15.00 15.85
N PRO A 223 15.66 -14.37 15.33
CA PRO A 223 14.65 -14.90 14.42
C PRO A 223 15.22 -15.30 13.05
N SER A 224 14.56 -16.27 12.39
CA SER A 224 14.82 -16.60 10.97
C SER A 224 14.17 -15.58 10.05
N HIS A 225 14.76 -15.43 8.84
CA HIS A 225 14.19 -14.63 7.78
C HIS A 225 14.29 -15.41 6.48
N GLU A 226 13.18 -15.51 5.79
CA GLU A 226 13.08 -16.25 4.53
C GLU A 226 12.46 -15.37 3.44
N ILE A 227 12.89 -15.58 2.19
CA ILE A 227 12.13 -15.13 1.02
C ILE A 227 11.48 -16.38 0.43
N ASP A 228 10.17 -16.44 0.50
CA ASP A 228 9.33 -17.48 -0.09
C ASP A 228 8.92 -17.01 -1.48
N VAL A 229 9.53 -17.56 -2.52
CA VAL A 229 9.27 -17.15 -3.90
C VAL A 229 8.34 -18.14 -4.57
N ALA A 230 7.23 -17.66 -5.12
CA ALA A 230 6.43 -18.37 -6.12
C ALA A 230 6.48 -17.62 -7.45
N ALA A 231 6.65 -18.35 -8.54
CA ALA A 231 6.84 -17.76 -9.87
C ALA A 231 6.05 -18.51 -10.95
N ASP A 232 5.85 -17.86 -12.10
CA ASP A 232 5.24 -18.51 -13.27
C ASP A 232 6.19 -19.44 -14.00
N SER A 233 7.51 -19.34 -13.78
CA SER A 233 8.51 -20.26 -14.34
C SER A 233 9.62 -20.61 -13.36
N GLU A 234 10.27 -21.76 -13.60
CA GLU A 234 11.45 -22.18 -12.83
C GLU A 234 12.65 -21.22 -13.04
N ALA A 235 12.73 -20.57 -14.21
CA ALA A 235 13.81 -19.65 -14.53
C ALA A 235 13.79 -18.40 -13.64
N ALA A 236 12.62 -17.91 -13.26
CA ALA A 236 12.45 -16.75 -12.38
C ALA A 236 12.94 -17.02 -10.95
N LEU A 237 13.02 -18.29 -10.52
CA LEU A 237 13.54 -18.65 -9.19
C LEU A 237 15.07 -18.52 -9.05
N ASN A 238 15.76 -18.10 -10.09
CA ASN A 238 17.22 -17.95 -10.08
C ASN A 238 17.63 -16.59 -9.53
N MET A 239 17.63 -16.48 -8.20
CA MET A 239 18.15 -15.29 -7.53
C MET A 239 19.68 -15.22 -7.66
N PRO A 240 20.27 -14.15 -8.22
CA PRO A 240 21.72 -13.98 -8.24
C PRO A 240 22.29 -13.92 -6.81
N PRO A 241 23.49 -14.47 -6.55
CA PRO A 241 24.10 -14.44 -5.21
C PRO A 241 24.29 -13.03 -4.65
N GLN A 242 24.50 -12.02 -5.50
CA GLN A 242 24.60 -10.63 -5.09
C GLN A 242 23.26 -10.11 -4.58
N MET A 243 22.14 -10.43 -5.25
CA MET A 243 20.81 -10.06 -4.81
C MET A 243 20.47 -10.68 -3.44
N GLU A 244 20.76 -11.98 -3.27
CA GLU A 244 20.61 -12.64 -1.97
C GLU A 244 21.43 -11.93 -0.87
N GLN A 245 22.66 -11.45 -1.20
CA GLN A 245 23.47 -10.70 -0.25
C GLN A 245 22.86 -9.34 0.08
N HIS A 246 22.25 -8.63 -0.89
CA HIS A 246 21.57 -7.37 -0.64
C HIS A 246 20.36 -7.56 0.31
N PHE A 247 19.60 -8.63 0.15
CA PHE A 247 18.51 -8.95 1.10
C PHE A 247 19.02 -9.31 2.51
N ARG A 248 20.17 -10.00 2.62
CA ARG A 248 20.83 -10.21 3.91
C ARG A 248 21.27 -8.90 4.55
N ASN A 249 21.82 -7.98 3.75
CA ASN A 249 22.18 -6.65 4.21
C ASN A 249 20.96 -5.84 4.66
N LEU A 250 19.84 -5.93 3.94
CA LEU A 250 18.57 -5.28 4.31
C LEU A 250 18.16 -5.63 5.74
N ILE A 251 18.19 -6.91 6.09
CA ILE A 251 17.86 -7.39 7.43
C ILE A 251 18.83 -6.80 8.48
N ALA A 252 20.14 -6.80 8.16
CA ALA A 252 21.16 -6.28 9.06
C ALA A 252 21.03 -4.76 9.26
N GLU A 253 20.76 -4.01 8.19
CA GLU A 253 20.58 -2.55 8.23
C GLU A 253 19.28 -2.16 8.96
N ALA A 254 18.18 -2.86 8.74
CA ALA A 254 16.94 -2.64 9.47
C ALA A 254 17.15 -2.87 10.99
N TYR A 255 17.88 -3.92 11.37
CA TYR A 255 18.20 -4.14 12.77
C TYR A 255 19.13 -3.06 13.35
N ALA A 256 20.11 -2.56 12.59
CA ALA A 256 20.96 -1.46 13.02
C ALA A 256 20.16 -0.16 13.21
N LEU A 257 19.17 0.08 12.35
CA LEU A 257 18.30 1.25 12.38
C LEU A 257 17.32 1.22 13.55
N PHE A 258 16.55 0.14 13.72
CA PHE A 258 15.49 0.02 14.74
C PHE A 258 15.98 -0.49 16.09
N GLY A 259 17.05 -1.28 16.13
CA GLY A 259 17.65 -1.83 17.35
C GLY A 259 16.86 -2.98 18.00
N THR A 260 15.69 -3.34 17.50
CA THR A 260 14.81 -4.40 17.98
C THR A 260 13.98 -4.98 16.86
N ARG A 261 13.33 -6.12 17.09
CA ARG A 261 12.42 -6.79 16.14
C ARG A 261 11.16 -7.19 16.86
N HIS A 262 9.99 -6.99 16.26
CA HIS A 262 8.68 -7.25 16.85
C HIS A 262 7.96 -8.45 16.21
N TYR A 263 8.73 -9.46 15.78
CA TYR A 263 8.25 -10.69 15.17
C TYR A 263 9.03 -11.89 15.71
N ARG A 264 8.47 -13.10 15.54
CA ARG A 264 9.07 -14.40 15.89
C ARG A 264 10.02 -14.90 14.82
N ASP A 265 9.63 -14.74 13.58
CA ASP A 265 10.33 -14.95 12.31
C ASP A 265 9.75 -13.97 11.28
N TYR A 266 10.35 -13.89 10.08
CA TYR A 266 9.84 -13.00 9.04
C TYR A 266 9.92 -13.67 7.67
N HIS A 267 8.82 -13.59 6.92
CA HIS A 267 8.66 -14.16 5.59
C HIS A 267 8.36 -13.07 4.55
N PHE A 268 9.25 -12.83 3.62
CA PHE A 268 8.92 -12.07 2.41
C PHE A 268 8.20 -13.01 1.45
N LEU A 269 6.92 -12.83 1.21
CA LEU A 269 6.12 -13.66 0.31
C LEU A 269 6.16 -13.04 -1.09
N LEU A 270 7.17 -13.44 -1.87
CA LEU A 270 7.50 -12.81 -3.14
C LEU A 270 6.86 -13.53 -4.32
N THR A 271 5.89 -12.87 -4.95
CA THR A 271 5.29 -13.32 -6.22
C THR A 271 6.07 -12.73 -7.39
N LEU A 272 6.53 -13.59 -8.31
CA LEU A 272 7.20 -13.22 -9.55
C LEU A 272 6.30 -13.61 -10.74
N SER A 273 5.53 -12.64 -11.25
CA SER A 273 4.54 -12.90 -12.30
C SER A 273 4.21 -11.63 -13.08
N ASP A 274 4.09 -11.77 -14.41
CA ASP A 274 3.56 -10.74 -15.29
C ASP A 274 2.01 -10.84 -15.42
N ASP A 275 1.41 -11.89 -14.83
CA ASP A 275 -0.02 -12.20 -14.89
C ASP A 275 -0.77 -11.92 -13.56
N THR A 276 -0.09 -11.37 -12.55
CA THR A 276 -0.70 -10.84 -11.32
C THR A 276 -0.58 -9.31 -11.27
N ALA A 277 -1.46 -8.63 -10.54
CA ALA A 277 -1.31 -7.20 -10.30
C ALA A 277 -0.04 -6.93 -9.48
N HIS A 278 0.62 -5.78 -9.74
CA HIS A 278 1.64 -5.28 -8.84
C HIS A 278 1.02 -4.92 -7.49
N PHE A 279 1.67 -5.30 -6.39
CA PHE A 279 1.13 -5.07 -5.05
C PHE A 279 2.22 -5.16 -3.98
N GLY A 280 2.06 -4.40 -2.91
CA GLY A 280 2.73 -4.55 -1.64
C GLY A 280 1.69 -4.50 -0.52
N LEU A 281 1.80 -5.39 0.45
CA LEU A 281 1.00 -5.32 1.67
C LEU A 281 1.79 -5.87 2.85
N GLU A 282 1.86 -5.04 3.84
CA GLU A 282 2.59 -5.34 5.05
C GLU A 282 1.80 -6.21 6.02
N HIS A 283 2.51 -7.11 6.67
CA HIS A 283 2.06 -7.92 7.80
C HIS A 283 3.08 -7.85 8.94
N HIS A 284 2.69 -8.27 10.15
CA HIS A 284 3.57 -8.17 11.31
C HIS A 284 4.82 -9.06 11.17
N GLU A 285 4.63 -10.27 10.60
CA GLU A 285 5.66 -11.30 10.48
C GLU A 285 5.90 -11.71 9.02
N SER A 286 5.31 -10.99 8.06
CA SER A 286 5.52 -11.21 6.63
C SER A 286 5.20 -9.96 5.82
N SER A 287 5.45 -10.02 4.51
CA SER A 287 4.96 -9.09 3.50
C SER A 287 4.45 -9.86 2.28
N ASP A 288 3.41 -9.34 1.62
CA ASP A 288 2.96 -9.79 0.29
C ASP A 288 3.58 -8.86 -0.75
N ASP A 289 4.56 -9.36 -1.50
CA ASP A 289 5.33 -8.57 -2.47
C ASP A 289 5.10 -9.15 -3.87
N ARG A 290 4.45 -8.41 -4.78
CA ARG A 290 4.14 -8.87 -6.14
C ARG A 290 4.81 -7.98 -7.17
N ILE A 291 5.77 -8.54 -7.90
CA ILE A 291 6.58 -7.85 -8.89
C ILE A 291 6.68 -8.66 -10.19
N PRO A 292 7.08 -8.03 -11.31
CA PRO A 292 7.22 -8.72 -12.58
C PRO A 292 8.10 -9.98 -12.50
N GLU A 293 7.82 -10.97 -13.35
CA GLU A 293 8.43 -12.31 -13.28
C GLU A 293 9.97 -12.25 -13.26
N ARG A 294 10.56 -11.30 -13.99
CA ARG A 294 12.01 -11.24 -14.18
C ARG A 294 12.74 -10.25 -13.27
N SER A 295 12.08 -9.64 -12.30
CA SER A 295 12.64 -8.56 -11.45
C SER A 295 13.91 -8.96 -10.66
N LEU A 296 14.15 -10.24 -10.40
CA LEU A 296 15.39 -10.68 -9.75
C LEU A 296 16.59 -10.83 -10.69
N ILE A 297 16.38 -10.86 -12.01
CA ILE A 297 17.40 -11.20 -13.02
C ILE A 297 17.54 -10.18 -14.14
N ASP A 298 16.56 -9.31 -14.32
CA ASP A 298 16.57 -8.22 -15.29
C ASP A 298 16.87 -6.90 -14.58
N GLU A 299 17.85 -6.14 -15.09
CA GLU A 299 18.37 -4.95 -14.40
C GLU A 299 17.36 -3.81 -14.36
N VAL A 300 16.60 -3.60 -15.43
CA VAL A 300 15.57 -2.55 -15.48
C VAL A 300 14.47 -2.84 -14.48
N LEU A 301 13.92 -4.07 -14.50
CA LEU A 301 12.88 -4.50 -13.57
C LEU A 301 13.39 -4.58 -12.12
N ARG A 302 14.69 -4.87 -11.92
CA ARG A 302 15.33 -4.83 -10.60
C ARG A 302 15.33 -3.41 -10.03
N ILE A 303 15.70 -2.43 -10.83
CA ILE A 303 15.74 -1.01 -10.42
C ILE A 303 14.32 -0.55 -10.06
N ASP A 304 13.34 -0.81 -10.91
CA ASP A 304 11.95 -0.43 -10.71
C ASP A 304 11.34 -1.05 -9.43
N ALA A 305 11.65 -2.31 -9.13
CA ALA A 305 11.09 -3.04 -7.99
C ALA A 305 11.93 -2.95 -6.70
N ALA A 306 13.11 -2.30 -6.70
CA ALA A 306 14.09 -2.40 -5.61
C ALA A 306 13.58 -1.88 -4.25
N GLY A 307 12.67 -0.92 -4.23
CA GLY A 307 12.13 -0.28 -3.02
C GLY A 307 11.03 -1.08 -2.32
N LEU A 308 10.34 -2.00 -3.02
CA LEU A 308 9.12 -2.63 -2.49
C LEU A 308 9.38 -3.45 -1.22
N LEU A 309 10.26 -4.44 -1.25
CA LEU A 309 10.53 -5.28 -0.09
C LEU A 309 11.07 -4.50 1.11
N PRO A 310 11.99 -3.52 0.96
CA PRO A 310 12.40 -2.64 2.06
C PRO A 310 11.27 -1.81 2.65
N HIS A 311 10.32 -1.32 1.83
CA HIS A 311 9.12 -0.60 2.27
C HIS A 311 8.24 -1.50 3.13
N GLU A 312 7.81 -2.64 2.60
CA GLU A 312 6.93 -3.59 3.30
C GLU A 312 7.60 -4.14 4.58
N TYR A 313 8.90 -4.39 4.54
CA TYR A 313 9.62 -4.83 5.74
C TYR A 313 9.66 -3.77 6.84
N THR A 314 9.79 -2.49 6.47
CA THR A 314 9.78 -1.35 7.40
C THR A 314 8.45 -1.29 8.17
N HIS A 315 7.35 -1.63 7.53
CA HIS A 315 6.04 -1.65 8.15
C HIS A 315 5.90 -2.62 9.33
N SER A 316 6.73 -3.67 9.44
CA SER A 316 6.73 -4.50 10.66
C SER A 316 6.94 -3.66 11.92
N TRP A 317 7.69 -2.55 11.82
CA TRP A 317 7.88 -1.56 12.90
C TRP A 317 6.92 -0.38 12.80
N ASN A 318 6.85 0.28 11.63
CA ASN A 318 6.06 1.50 11.41
C ASN A 318 4.75 1.16 10.69
N GLY A 319 3.78 0.66 11.40
CA GLY A 319 2.48 0.21 10.89
C GLY A 319 1.94 -0.94 11.72
N LYS A 320 2.67 -2.04 11.81
CA LYS A 320 2.20 -3.23 12.54
C LYS A 320 2.50 -3.14 14.03
N PHE A 321 3.75 -2.83 14.42
CA PHE A 321 4.07 -2.60 15.84
C PHE A 321 3.59 -1.21 16.30
N ARG A 322 4.01 -0.14 15.63
CA ARG A 322 3.56 1.23 15.92
C ARG A 322 2.53 1.65 14.88
N ARG A 323 1.29 1.83 15.30
CA ARG A 323 0.16 2.18 14.41
C ARG A 323 -0.52 3.45 14.89
N PRO A 324 -0.95 4.37 14.00
CA PRO A 324 -1.85 5.46 14.36
C PRO A 324 -3.06 4.94 15.15
N ALA A 325 -3.44 5.65 16.21
CA ALA A 325 -4.55 5.22 17.06
C ALA A 325 -5.86 5.10 16.28
N ASP A 326 -6.07 5.96 15.30
CA ASP A 326 -7.27 6.01 14.47
C ASP A 326 -7.29 4.96 13.33
N LEU A 327 -6.14 4.30 13.04
CA LEU A 327 -6.06 3.13 12.16
C LEU A 327 -6.19 1.79 12.91
N ALA A 328 -6.12 1.80 14.24
CA ALA A 328 -6.21 0.61 15.08
C ALA A 328 -7.66 0.33 15.48
N THR A 329 -8.44 -0.29 14.62
CA THR A 329 -9.82 -0.68 14.87
C THR A 329 -9.92 -2.04 15.56
N PRO A 330 -10.94 -2.28 16.42
CA PRO A 330 -11.07 -3.55 17.12
C PRO A 330 -11.67 -4.68 16.26
N ASP A 331 -12.21 -4.36 15.09
CA ASP A 331 -12.78 -5.31 14.12
C ASP A 331 -12.69 -4.76 12.70
N TYR A 332 -13.03 -5.59 11.71
CA TYR A 332 -12.93 -5.24 10.27
C TYR A 332 -14.19 -4.56 9.71
N GLN A 333 -15.11 -4.09 10.55
CA GLN A 333 -16.32 -3.36 10.14
C GLN A 333 -16.29 -1.89 10.58
N GLN A 334 -15.32 -1.50 11.37
CA GLN A 334 -15.20 -0.12 11.83
C GLN A 334 -14.30 0.68 10.88
N PRO A 335 -14.77 1.84 10.38
CA PRO A 335 -13.98 2.71 9.53
C PRO A 335 -12.66 3.13 10.17
N MET A 336 -11.57 3.02 9.45
CA MET A 336 -10.29 3.61 9.79
C MET A 336 -10.31 5.11 9.48
N LYS A 337 -9.43 5.90 10.14
CA LYS A 337 -9.19 7.31 9.82
C LYS A 337 -7.72 7.49 9.49
N ASP A 338 -7.49 8.08 8.36
CA ASP A 338 -6.23 8.06 7.65
C ASP A 338 -5.35 9.29 7.89
N ASP A 339 -5.68 10.11 8.91
CA ASP A 339 -5.08 11.41 9.20
C ASP A 339 -3.55 11.40 9.47
N LEU A 340 -3.00 10.25 9.84
CA LEU A 340 -1.57 10.05 10.07
C LEU A 340 -0.89 9.15 9.02
N LEU A 341 -1.47 8.98 7.81
CA LEU A 341 -0.83 8.20 6.74
C LEU A 341 0.52 8.79 6.30
N TRP A 342 0.72 10.09 6.42
CA TRP A 342 2.04 10.69 6.18
C TRP A 342 3.12 10.23 7.18
N VAL A 343 2.75 9.63 8.32
CA VAL A 343 3.66 8.90 9.23
C VAL A 343 3.66 7.42 8.88
N TYR A 344 2.48 6.83 8.72
CA TYR A 344 2.34 5.40 8.47
C TYR A 344 3.04 5.03 7.15
N GLU A 345 2.75 5.75 6.07
CA GLU A 345 3.31 5.54 4.73
C GLU A 345 4.53 6.41 4.46
N GLY A 346 4.42 7.72 4.67
CA GLY A 346 5.50 8.64 4.30
C GLY A 346 6.80 8.43 5.08
N LEU A 347 6.75 8.03 6.35
CA LEU A 347 7.94 7.64 7.10
C LEU A 347 8.45 6.27 6.64
N THR A 348 7.56 5.35 6.31
CA THR A 348 7.92 4.03 5.79
C THR A 348 8.60 4.16 4.43
N GLU A 349 8.08 5.00 3.54
CA GLU A 349 8.71 5.31 2.24
C GLU A 349 10.13 5.85 2.44
N TYR A 350 10.30 6.85 3.28
CA TYR A 350 11.61 7.39 3.60
C TYR A 350 12.58 6.34 4.16
N ILE A 351 12.15 5.53 5.14
CA ILE A 351 13.01 4.52 5.75
C ILE A 351 13.28 3.37 4.77
N GLY A 352 12.27 2.94 4.02
CA GLY A 352 12.39 1.93 2.97
C GLY A 352 13.47 2.30 1.95
N ASN A 353 13.43 3.53 1.46
CA ASN A 353 14.40 4.05 0.50
C ASN A 353 15.81 4.19 1.11
N ILE A 354 15.94 4.59 2.38
CA ILE A 354 17.23 4.54 3.09
C ILE A 354 17.76 3.10 3.16
N LEU A 355 16.90 2.14 3.52
CA LEU A 355 17.29 0.73 3.63
C LEU A 355 17.65 0.14 2.26
N THR A 356 16.96 0.55 1.19
CA THR A 356 17.29 0.19 -0.20
C THR A 356 18.71 0.64 -0.56
N GLY A 357 19.07 1.88 -0.23
CA GLY A 357 20.42 2.40 -0.41
C GLY A 357 21.47 1.73 0.50
N ARG A 358 21.18 1.57 1.80
CA ARG A 358 22.12 0.97 2.78
C ARG A 358 22.39 -0.50 2.53
N SER A 359 21.40 -1.25 2.03
CA SER A 359 21.54 -2.68 1.72
C SER A 359 22.30 -2.94 0.41
N GLY A 360 22.36 -1.95 -0.46
CA GLY A 360 22.96 -2.03 -1.80
C GLY A 360 21.98 -2.51 -2.88
N LEU A 361 20.66 -2.56 -2.58
CA LEU A 361 19.60 -2.75 -3.59
C LEU A 361 19.57 -1.56 -4.56
N TYR A 362 19.79 -0.34 -4.07
CA TYR A 362 20.23 0.81 -4.86
C TYR A 362 21.69 1.11 -4.60
N SER A 363 22.43 1.49 -5.64
CA SER A 363 23.69 2.20 -5.51
C SER A 363 23.46 3.60 -4.94
N PRO A 364 24.48 4.28 -4.42
CA PRO A 364 24.36 5.68 -4.00
C PRO A 364 23.91 6.64 -5.12
N GLU A 365 24.17 6.31 -6.39
CA GLU A 365 23.72 7.07 -7.55
C GLU A 365 22.23 6.84 -7.78
N GLU A 366 21.79 5.58 -7.88
CA GLU A 366 20.39 5.20 -8.05
C GLU A 366 19.50 5.79 -6.94
N TYR A 367 19.95 5.81 -5.67
CA TYR A 367 19.23 6.48 -4.58
C TYR A 367 19.04 7.99 -4.85
N ARG A 368 20.08 8.68 -5.34
CA ARG A 368 19.96 10.11 -5.65
C ARG A 368 19.07 10.38 -6.85
N GLU A 369 19.14 9.53 -7.87
CA GLU A 369 18.27 9.61 -9.04
C GLU A 369 16.81 9.35 -8.66
N HIS A 370 16.55 8.37 -7.78
CA HIS A 370 15.22 8.11 -7.21
C HIS A 370 14.69 9.34 -6.46
N LEU A 371 15.47 9.88 -5.52
CA LEU A 371 15.07 11.08 -4.78
C LEU A 371 14.87 12.32 -5.69
N ALA A 372 15.56 12.40 -6.83
CA ALA A 372 15.35 13.45 -7.82
C ALA A 372 14.03 13.25 -8.57
N ALA A 373 13.69 12.02 -8.93
CA ALA A 373 12.43 11.66 -9.57
C ALA A 373 11.23 11.98 -8.66
N ASP A 374 11.29 11.58 -7.37
CA ASP A 374 10.24 11.90 -6.41
C ASP A 374 10.09 13.42 -6.20
N ALA A 375 11.21 14.11 -6.05
CA ALA A 375 11.20 15.57 -5.88
C ALA A 375 10.55 16.27 -7.07
N THR A 376 10.80 15.82 -8.30
CA THR A 376 10.24 16.43 -9.50
C THR A 376 8.75 16.13 -9.68
N GLU A 377 8.31 14.95 -9.27
CA GLU A 377 6.89 14.63 -9.30
C GLU A 377 6.07 15.69 -8.55
N PHE A 378 6.49 16.06 -7.33
CA PHE A 378 5.80 17.08 -6.54
C PHE A 378 6.11 18.51 -6.98
N GLU A 379 7.23 18.77 -7.65
CA GLU A 379 7.54 20.08 -8.25
C GLU A 379 6.57 20.43 -9.40
N TYR A 380 6.10 19.42 -10.12
CA TYR A 380 5.16 19.56 -11.22
C TYR A 380 3.73 19.07 -10.90
N THR A 381 3.36 19.03 -9.63
CA THR A 381 2.01 18.71 -9.16
C THR A 381 1.23 19.99 -8.81
N PRO A 382 0.59 20.68 -9.79
CA PRO A 382 -0.12 21.94 -9.57
C PRO A 382 -1.31 21.80 -8.62
N GLY A 383 -1.81 20.59 -8.38
CA GLY A 383 -2.82 20.28 -7.36
C GLY A 383 -2.45 20.73 -5.96
N ARG A 384 -1.16 20.83 -5.66
CA ARG A 384 -0.62 21.38 -4.40
C ARG A 384 -1.05 22.81 -4.12
N THR A 385 -1.41 23.58 -5.15
CA THR A 385 -1.87 24.98 -5.00
C THR A 385 -3.27 25.13 -4.41
N TRP A 386 -4.03 24.04 -4.30
CA TRP A 386 -5.37 24.08 -3.74
C TRP A 386 -5.65 23.01 -2.68
N ARG A 387 -5.00 21.83 -2.77
CA ARG A 387 -5.17 20.72 -1.82
C ARG A 387 -3.90 20.55 -0.98
N PRO A 388 -3.96 20.71 0.35
CA PRO A 388 -2.82 20.41 1.22
C PRO A 388 -2.55 18.90 1.30
N LEU A 389 -1.33 18.51 1.69
CA LEU A 389 -0.98 17.09 1.87
C LEU A 389 -1.89 16.40 2.89
N GLN A 390 -2.22 17.07 3.99
CA GLN A 390 -3.12 16.49 5.00
C GLN A 390 -4.45 16.03 4.41
N ASP A 391 -5.03 16.79 3.48
CA ASP A 391 -6.31 16.42 2.86
C ASP A 391 -6.17 15.20 1.92
N THR A 392 -4.98 14.91 1.39
CA THR A 392 -4.75 13.67 0.63
C THR A 392 -4.77 12.44 1.52
N ALA A 393 -4.24 12.54 2.74
CA ALA A 393 -4.32 11.51 3.75
C ALA A 393 -5.76 11.34 4.27
N ASP A 394 -6.41 12.44 4.68
CA ASP A 394 -7.80 12.40 5.19
C ASP A 394 -8.79 11.85 4.16
N ALA A 395 -8.51 11.99 2.87
CA ALA A 395 -9.34 11.53 1.76
C ALA A 395 -8.84 10.22 1.10
N ALA A 396 -7.88 9.52 1.68
CA ALA A 396 -7.23 8.33 1.11
C ALA A 396 -8.25 7.30 0.61
N GLN A 397 -9.26 6.99 1.41
CA GLN A 397 -10.35 6.05 1.09
C GLN A 397 -11.05 6.33 -0.25
N LEU A 398 -11.09 7.59 -0.67
CA LEU A 398 -11.69 8.01 -1.94
C LEU A 398 -10.63 8.13 -3.05
N LEU A 399 -9.44 8.56 -2.70
CA LEU A 399 -8.37 8.84 -3.66
C LEU A 399 -7.74 7.56 -4.21
N TYR A 400 -7.68 6.49 -3.44
CA TYR A 400 -7.26 5.17 -3.93
C TYR A 400 -8.06 4.68 -5.14
N PHE A 401 -9.35 4.97 -5.19
CA PHE A 401 -10.24 4.57 -6.28
C PHE A 401 -10.42 5.65 -7.35
N SER A 402 -9.67 6.73 -7.29
CA SER A 402 -9.76 7.81 -8.27
C SER A 402 -9.12 7.38 -9.60
N ALA A 403 -9.63 7.92 -10.70
CA ALA A 403 -9.02 7.68 -12.01
C ALA A 403 -7.61 8.29 -12.09
N GLY A 404 -6.64 7.61 -12.72
CA GLY A 404 -5.26 8.08 -12.85
C GLY A 404 -5.11 9.37 -13.67
N ASN A 405 -6.07 9.72 -14.55
CA ASN A 405 -6.00 10.96 -15.31
C ASN A 405 -6.23 12.20 -14.45
N TRP A 406 -5.49 13.29 -14.75
CA TRP A 406 -5.47 14.54 -13.98
C TRP A 406 -5.02 14.35 -12.53
N GLU A 407 -4.23 13.34 -12.25
CA GLU A 407 -3.69 13.08 -10.92
C GLU A 407 -2.88 14.26 -10.42
N ASN A 408 -2.01 14.84 -11.24
CA ASN A 408 -1.24 16.03 -10.91
C ASN A 408 -2.09 17.26 -10.52
N TRP A 409 -3.35 17.35 -11.00
CA TRP A 409 -4.27 18.44 -10.64
C TRP A 409 -5.18 18.09 -9.46
N ARG A 410 -5.66 16.84 -9.40
CA ARG A 410 -6.50 16.37 -8.29
C ARG A 410 -5.71 16.13 -7.02
N ARG A 411 -4.47 15.67 -7.12
CA ARG A 411 -3.69 14.93 -6.14
C ARG A 411 -4.28 13.55 -5.85
N SER A 412 -3.48 12.62 -5.36
CA SER A 412 -3.88 11.27 -5.01
C SER A 412 -3.31 10.89 -3.64
N VAL A 413 -2.56 9.81 -3.57
CA VAL A 413 -1.93 9.28 -2.35
C VAL A 413 -0.56 9.92 -2.08
N ASP A 414 -0.43 11.21 -2.31
CA ASP A 414 0.81 11.98 -2.25
C ASP A 414 1.51 11.91 -0.87
N TYR A 415 0.84 11.44 0.17
CA TYR A 415 1.42 11.25 1.51
C TYR A 415 2.53 10.19 1.57
N TYR A 416 2.71 9.34 0.53
CA TYR A 416 3.90 8.51 0.34
C TYR A 416 5.11 9.38 0.02
N GLY A 417 5.30 9.79 -1.21
CA GLY A 417 6.50 10.47 -1.69
C GLY A 417 6.65 11.91 -1.16
N GLU A 418 5.58 12.74 -1.07
CA GLU A 418 5.72 14.04 -0.40
C GLU A 418 5.96 13.88 1.09
N GLY A 419 5.42 12.80 1.71
CA GLY A 419 5.73 12.40 3.08
C GLY A 419 7.21 12.05 3.23
N GLU A 420 7.80 11.31 2.30
CA GLU A 420 9.23 11.02 2.25
C GLU A 420 10.07 12.30 2.27
N LEU A 421 9.76 13.27 1.39
CA LEU A 421 10.49 14.56 1.36
C LEU A 421 10.39 15.34 2.68
N ILE A 422 9.26 15.27 3.38
CA ILE A 422 9.09 15.88 4.71
C ILE A 422 9.94 15.14 5.75
N TRP A 423 9.99 13.81 5.73
CA TRP A 423 10.80 13.04 6.67
C TRP A 423 12.30 13.18 6.40
N LEU A 424 12.71 13.34 5.15
CA LEU A 424 14.06 13.75 4.80
C LEU A 424 14.41 15.13 5.38
N GLU A 425 13.48 16.10 5.35
CA GLU A 425 13.68 17.41 6.00
C GLU A 425 13.83 17.28 7.52
N VAL A 426 13.06 16.40 8.15
CA VAL A 426 13.16 16.09 9.58
C VAL A 426 14.53 15.50 9.91
N ASP A 427 15.01 14.49 9.18
CA ASP A 427 16.32 13.87 9.43
C ASP A 427 17.48 14.85 9.23
N THR A 428 17.49 15.57 8.10
CA THR A 428 18.54 16.56 7.83
C THR A 428 18.52 17.70 8.86
N ARG A 429 17.34 18.09 9.37
CA ARG A 429 17.22 19.06 10.45
C ARG A 429 17.77 18.55 11.77
N ILE A 430 17.52 17.29 12.15
CA ILE A 430 18.12 16.65 13.33
C ILE A 430 19.65 16.67 13.20
N ARG A 431 20.17 16.27 12.04
CA ARG A 431 21.61 16.26 11.77
C ARG A 431 22.23 17.66 11.87
N GLN A 432 21.61 18.68 11.29
CA GLN A 432 22.07 20.07 11.39
C GLN A 432 22.10 20.55 12.85
N LEU A 433 21.02 20.36 13.61
CA LEU A 433 20.90 20.81 15.00
C LEU A 433 21.89 20.12 15.94
N THR A 434 22.32 18.91 15.61
CA THR A 434 23.22 18.10 16.45
C THR A 434 24.67 18.06 15.94
N GLY A 435 24.97 18.74 14.84
CA GLY A 435 26.27 18.65 14.17
C GLY A 435 26.53 17.21 13.67
N ASN A 436 25.53 16.59 13.09
CA ASN A 436 25.52 15.22 12.55
C ASN A 436 25.84 14.11 13.59
N LYS A 437 25.55 14.37 14.88
CA LYS A 437 25.76 13.38 15.96
C LYS A 437 24.53 12.54 16.21
N LYS A 438 23.36 12.98 15.77
CA LYS A 438 22.09 12.27 15.82
C LYS A 438 21.38 12.37 14.48
N SER A 439 20.52 11.42 14.22
CA SER A 439 19.76 11.28 12.98
C SER A 439 18.33 10.79 13.27
N LEU A 440 17.56 10.53 12.23
CA LEU A 440 16.27 9.87 12.34
C LEU A 440 16.39 8.42 12.86
N ASP A 441 17.54 7.76 12.70
CA ASP A 441 17.79 6.44 13.32
C ASP A 441 17.64 6.50 14.85
N ASP A 442 18.01 7.63 15.50
CA ASP A 442 17.79 7.81 16.96
C ASP A 442 16.31 7.94 17.29
N PHE A 443 15.54 8.61 16.45
CA PHE A 443 14.07 8.65 16.58
C PHE A 443 13.49 7.23 16.43
N CYS A 444 13.89 6.49 15.41
CA CYS A 444 13.39 5.13 15.18
C CYS A 444 13.67 4.20 16.36
N LYS A 445 14.87 4.23 16.94
CA LYS A 445 15.20 3.45 18.15
C LYS A 445 14.34 3.80 19.36
N ILE A 446 13.91 5.05 19.49
CA ILE A 446 13.04 5.51 20.59
C ILE A 446 11.59 5.16 20.28
N PHE A 447 11.12 5.50 19.09
CA PHE A 447 9.71 5.41 18.72
C PHE A 447 9.27 3.97 18.45
N HIS A 448 10.12 3.18 17.78
CA HIS A 448 9.85 1.79 17.45
C HIS A 448 10.56 0.79 18.38
N GLY A 449 11.30 1.27 19.38
CA GLY A 449 11.99 0.43 20.34
C GLY A 449 11.05 -0.26 21.34
N GLY A 450 11.61 -1.17 22.14
CA GLY A 450 10.88 -1.90 23.19
C GLY A 450 11.32 -3.35 23.31
N PRO A 451 10.65 -4.15 24.16
CA PRO A 451 10.89 -5.59 24.23
C PRO A 451 10.42 -6.23 22.92
N GLY A 452 11.34 -6.83 22.18
CA GLY A 452 11.05 -7.48 20.90
C GLY A 452 10.67 -8.95 21.03
N GLY A 453 10.69 -9.67 19.88
CA GLY A 453 10.61 -11.12 19.76
C GLY A 453 9.21 -11.70 19.62
N LYS A 454 8.18 -10.87 19.49
CA LYS A 454 6.80 -11.28 19.20
C LYS A 454 5.99 -10.11 18.65
N PRO A 455 4.93 -10.39 17.87
CA PRO A 455 3.95 -9.40 17.49
C PRO A 455 3.31 -8.69 18.70
N GLU A 456 3.25 -7.37 18.65
CA GLU A 456 2.59 -6.52 19.62
C GLU A 456 2.13 -5.24 18.91
N LEU A 457 0.94 -4.74 19.20
CA LEU A 457 0.45 -3.48 18.69
C LEU A 457 0.56 -2.39 19.77
N LYS A 458 1.19 -1.26 19.41
CA LYS A 458 1.28 -0.07 20.25
C LYS A 458 0.88 1.16 19.46
N THR A 459 -0.27 1.70 19.75
CA THR A 459 -0.80 2.88 19.06
C THR A 459 -0.04 4.17 19.38
N TYR A 460 -0.18 5.18 18.52
CA TYR A 460 0.38 6.52 18.71
C TYR A 460 -0.54 7.61 18.14
N THR A 461 -0.31 8.83 18.59
CA THR A 461 -0.94 10.07 18.12
C THR A 461 0.10 11.02 17.52
N PHE A 462 -0.33 12.13 16.92
CA PHE A 462 0.55 13.19 16.45
C PHE A 462 1.47 13.70 17.57
N GLU A 463 0.93 13.88 18.79
CA GLU A 463 1.67 14.35 19.95
C GLU A 463 2.78 13.37 20.38
N ASP A 464 2.55 12.06 20.22
CA ASP A 464 3.57 11.04 20.50
C ASP A 464 4.75 11.13 19.52
N VAL A 465 4.47 11.38 18.24
CA VAL A 465 5.50 11.61 17.21
C VAL A 465 6.33 12.86 17.57
N VAL A 466 5.69 13.97 17.87
CA VAL A 466 6.35 15.22 18.27
C VAL A 466 7.17 15.03 19.54
N ALA A 467 6.64 14.31 20.53
CA ALA A 467 7.35 14.03 21.78
C ALA A 467 8.61 13.18 21.54
N ALA A 468 8.52 12.16 20.68
CA ALA A 468 9.65 11.32 20.31
C ALA A 468 10.75 12.12 19.58
N LEU A 469 10.39 12.98 18.62
CA LEU A 469 11.33 13.88 17.95
C LEU A 469 12.01 14.83 18.93
N ASN A 470 11.27 15.43 19.86
CA ASN A 470 11.82 16.30 20.90
C ASN A 470 12.77 15.56 21.87
N SER A 471 12.61 14.27 22.05
CA SER A 471 13.54 13.47 22.87
C SER A 471 14.88 13.22 22.15
N VAL A 472 14.91 13.26 20.81
CA VAL A 472 16.14 13.24 20.03
C VAL A 472 16.84 14.58 20.11
N VAL A 473 16.16 15.66 19.72
CA VAL A 473 16.66 17.04 19.81
C VAL A 473 15.49 18.00 19.95
N ALA A 474 15.60 18.98 20.86
CA ALA A 474 14.58 19.98 21.05
C ALA A 474 14.44 20.92 19.84
N HIS A 475 13.25 21.00 19.28
CA HIS A 475 12.88 21.90 18.18
C HIS A 475 11.36 22.05 18.13
N ASP A 476 10.85 23.05 17.45
CA ASP A 476 9.40 23.19 17.25
C ASP A 476 8.93 22.27 16.11
N TRP A 477 9.00 20.96 16.38
CA TRP A 477 8.61 19.92 15.41
C TRP A 477 7.12 20.02 15.03
N ALA A 478 6.28 20.42 16.00
CA ALA A 478 4.85 20.55 15.73
C ALA A 478 4.57 21.66 14.71
N ALA A 479 5.26 22.79 14.79
CA ALA A 479 5.11 23.87 13.83
C ALA A 479 5.66 23.49 12.45
N LEU A 480 6.82 22.83 12.38
CA LEU A 480 7.40 22.36 11.12
C LEU A 480 6.43 21.40 10.41
N LEU A 481 6.02 20.33 11.08
CA LEU A 481 5.14 19.30 10.49
C LEU A 481 3.80 19.90 10.08
N LYS A 482 3.12 20.66 10.95
CA LYS A 482 1.84 21.29 10.62
C LYS A 482 1.94 22.27 9.46
N THR A 483 3.06 22.97 9.32
CA THR A 483 3.29 23.86 8.18
C THR A 483 3.39 23.06 6.87
N ARG A 484 4.18 21.98 6.84
CA ARG A 484 4.34 21.15 5.64
C ARG A 484 3.04 20.45 5.25
N LEU A 485 2.34 19.89 6.23
CA LEU A 485 1.09 19.15 6.00
C LEU A 485 -0.05 20.04 5.49
N ASN A 486 -0.12 21.31 5.93
CA ASN A 486 -1.27 22.16 5.64
C ASN A 486 -0.97 23.31 4.64
N SER A 487 0.26 23.41 4.13
CA SER A 487 0.56 24.42 3.12
C SER A 487 -0.04 24.07 1.76
N VAL A 488 -0.37 25.10 0.99
CA VAL A 488 -0.82 25.02 -0.39
C VAL A 488 0.15 25.85 -1.24
N GLU A 489 1.27 25.26 -1.58
CA GLU A 489 2.39 25.89 -2.30
C GLU A 489 2.59 25.23 -3.65
N ALA A 490 3.07 26.00 -4.65
CA ALA A 490 3.25 25.50 -6.01
C ALA A 490 4.42 24.52 -6.16
N HIS A 491 5.41 24.61 -5.26
CA HIS A 491 6.66 23.86 -5.37
C HIS A 491 6.77 22.77 -4.30
N ALA A 492 7.51 21.69 -4.61
CA ALA A 492 7.81 20.60 -3.72
C ALA A 492 8.54 21.05 -2.43
N PRO A 493 8.43 20.31 -1.30
CA PRO A 493 9.15 20.64 -0.07
C PRO A 493 10.63 20.17 -0.16
N LEU A 494 11.44 20.85 -0.95
CA LEU A 494 12.85 20.49 -1.20
C LEU A 494 13.81 20.75 -0.02
N GLY A 495 13.29 21.21 1.12
CA GLY A 495 14.11 21.56 2.29
C GLY A 495 15.02 20.44 2.78
N GLY A 496 14.61 19.19 2.66
CA GLY A 496 15.43 18.01 3.00
C GLY A 496 16.64 17.84 2.09
N ILE A 497 16.44 17.96 0.78
CA ILE A 497 17.51 17.88 -0.23
C ILE A 497 18.50 19.03 -0.03
N GLU A 498 18.01 20.26 0.11
CA GLU A 498 18.83 21.46 0.30
C GLU A 498 19.66 21.38 1.59
N ASN A 499 19.03 21.01 2.70
CA ASN A 499 19.71 20.79 3.98
C ASN A 499 20.73 19.66 3.90
N GLY A 500 20.46 18.67 3.05
CA GLY A 500 21.33 17.53 2.73
C GLY A 500 22.60 17.89 1.96
N GLY A 501 22.70 19.15 1.49
CA GLY A 501 23.83 19.66 0.72
C GLY A 501 23.75 19.36 -0.78
N TRP A 502 22.54 19.17 -1.29
CA TRP A 502 22.25 18.91 -2.70
C TRP A 502 21.14 19.86 -3.19
N LYS A 503 20.89 19.87 -4.48
CA LYS A 503 19.82 20.63 -5.10
C LYS A 503 19.28 19.90 -6.31
N LEU A 504 17.97 20.00 -6.54
CA LEU A 504 17.33 19.53 -7.76
C LEU A 504 17.78 20.37 -8.94
N ILE A 505 18.19 19.73 -10.00
CA ILE A 505 18.52 20.34 -11.30
C ILE A 505 17.88 19.51 -12.42
N PHE A 506 17.85 20.10 -13.62
CA PHE A 506 17.42 19.40 -14.83
C PHE A 506 18.51 19.39 -15.87
N SER A 507 18.67 18.27 -16.55
CA SER A 507 19.61 18.11 -17.65
C SER A 507 18.98 17.32 -18.80
N GLU A 508 19.72 17.17 -19.89
CA GLU A 508 19.32 16.34 -21.05
C GLU A 508 19.77 14.87 -20.88
N ALA A 509 20.60 14.58 -19.89
CA ALA A 509 20.97 13.21 -19.57
C ALA A 509 19.76 12.51 -18.94
N PRO A 510 19.42 11.28 -19.38
CA PRO A 510 18.33 10.54 -18.78
C PRO A 510 18.58 10.23 -17.28
N ASN A 511 17.52 10.25 -16.48
CA ASN A 511 17.51 9.71 -15.13
C ASN A 511 17.27 8.19 -15.20
N GLU A 512 18.15 7.41 -14.59
CA GLU A 512 18.14 5.94 -14.71
C GLU A 512 16.90 5.31 -14.07
N ILE A 513 16.41 5.89 -12.96
CA ILE A 513 15.20 5.42 -12.27
C ILE A 513 13.95 5.70 -13.12
N GLU A 514 13.80 6.93 -13.66
CA GLU A 514 12.68 7.26 -14.53
C GLU A 514 12.68 6.40 -15.80
N MET A 515 13.84 6.16 -16.39
CA MET A 515 13.94 5.29 -17.57
C MET A 515 13.54 3.85 -17.27
N ALA A 516 13.92 3.32 -16.11
CA ALA A 516 13.53 1.97 -15.69
C ALA A 516 12.02 1.88 -15.45
N ALA A 517 11.42 2.86 -14.77
CA ALA A 517 9.98 2.93 -14.54
C ALA A 517 9.18 3.09 -15.84
N ASP A 518 9.69 3.89 -16.79
CA ASP A 518 9.05 4.08 -18.09
C ASP A 518 9.09 2.79 -18.94
N GLU A 519 10.23 2.11 -18.97
CA GLU A 519 10.38 0.84 -19.70
C GLU A 519 9.49 -0.25 -19.08
N ALA A 520 9.48 -0.39 -17.75
CA ALA A 520 8.65 -1.36 -17.03
C ALA A 520 7.15 -1.11 -17.27
N ALA A 521 6.73 0.15 -17.30
CA ALA A 521 5.33 0.54 -17.49
C ALA A 521 4.91 0.71 -18.97
N HIS A 522 5.79 0.48 -19.95
CA HIS A 522 5.56 0.70 -21.39
C HIS A 522 5.03 2.11 -21.69
N ARG A 523 5.70 3.12 -21.14
CA ARG A 523 5.32 4.52 -21.25
C ARG A 523 6.53 5.41 -21.54
N SER A 524 6.28 6.69 -21.79
CA SER A 524 7.32 7.72 -21.95
C SER A 524 6.91 8.96 -21.19
N ASP A 525 7.73 9.37 -20.22
CA ASP A 525 7.48 10.52 -19.37
C ASP A 525 8.11 11.80 -19.94
N TYR A 526 7.28 12.76 -20.29
CA TYR A 526 7.66 14.11 -20.70
C TYR A 526 7.02 15.17 -19.79
N ARG A 527 6.65 14.81 -18.56
CA ARG A 527 6.00 15.73 -17.61
C ARG A 527 6.91 16.91 -17.30
N ASP A 528 8.20 16.67 -17.12
CA ASP A 528 9.23 17.69 -16.88
C ASP A 528 9.59 18.52 -18.11
N SER A 529 9.22 18.05 -19.27
CA SER A 529 9.45 18.70 -20.56
C SER A 529 8.19 19.39 -21.07
N ALA A 530 7.47 18.74 -21.95
CA ALA A 530 6.27 19.29 -22.60
C ALA A 530 5.00 19.22 -21.71
N GLY A 531 5.04 18.51 -20.58
CA GLY A 531 3.92 18.30 -19.65
C GLY A 531 3.01 17.15 -20.08
N LEU A 532 3.55 16.05 -20.60
CA LEU A 532 2.83 14.88 -21.09
C LEU A 532 3.36 13.58 -20.50
N LEU A 533 2.45 12.66 -20.17
CA LEU A 533 2.75 11.26 -19.96
C LEU A 533 2.06 10.45 -21.07
N LEU A 534 2.81 9.63 -21.79
CA LEU A 534 2.34 8.89 -22.96
C LEU A 534 2.57 7.38 -22.79
N ASN A 535 1.64 6.56 -23.26
CA ASN A 535 1.94 5.14 -23.52
C ASN A 535 2.71 4.98 -24.83
N ASP A 536 3.38 3.85 -25.01
CA ASP A 536 4.15 3.50 -26.22
C ASP A 536 3.34 3.55 -27.53
N ASP A 537 2.02 3.44 -27.44
CA ASP A 537 1.12 3.54 -28.59
C ASP A 537 0.64 4.98 -28.88
N GLY A 538 1.12 5.96 -28.12
CA GLY A 538 0.78 7.39 -28.24
C GLY A 538 -0.48 7.81 -27.50
N ALA A 539 -1.08 6.95 -26.69
CA ALA A 539 -2.20 7.34 -25.83
C ALA A 539 -1.70 8.30 -24.74
N VAL A 540 -2.42 9.42 -24.55
CA VAL A 540 -2.12 10.41 -23.52
C VAL A 540 -2.70 9.90 -22.18
N VAL A 541 -1.82 9.53 -21.26
CA VAL A 541 -2.18 9.05 -19.92
C VAL A 541 -2.52 10.22 -19.02
N ASP A 542 -1.61 11.19 -18.92
CA ASP A 542 -1.82 12.40 -18.12
C ASP A 542 -1.21 13.65 -18.79
N VAL A 543 -1.65 14.82 -18.35
CA VAL A 543 -1.18 16.13 -18.81
C VAL A 543 -1.03 17.05 -17.61
N ILE A 544 0.14 17.65 -17.44
CA ILE A 544 0.36 18.62 -16.36
C ILE A 544 -0.52 19.86 -16.59
N HIS A 545 -1.39 20.14 -15.65
CA HIS A 545 -2.27 21.31 -15.70
C HIS A 545 -1.46 22.61 -15.77
N GLY A 546 -1.70 23.41 -16.80
CA GLY A 546 -0.98 24.66 -17.05
C GLY A 546 0.29 24.53 -17.91
N SER A 547 0.69 23.31 -18.30
CA SER A 547 1.85 23.05 -19.17
C SER A 547 1.67 23.51 -20.62
N ALA A 548 2.70 23.34 -21.45
CA ALA A 548 2.62 23.57 -22.90
C ALA A 548 1.60 22.65 -23.57
N ALA A 549 1.55 21.36 -23.19
CA ALA A 549 0.57 20.40 -23.69
C ALA A 549 -0.87 20.79 -23.31
N TYR A 550 -1.10 21.17 -22.06
CA TYR A 550 -2.39 21.71 -21.61
C TYR A 550 -2.81 22.94 -22.41
N SER A 551 -1.88 23.89 -22.61
CA SER A 551 -2.12 25.14 -23.37
C SER A 551 -2.41 24.88 -24.85
N ALA A 552 -1.84 23.81 -25.41
CA ALA A 552 -2.15 23.35 -26.77
C ALA A 552 -3.55 22.72 -26.87
N GLY A 553 -4.23 22.43 -25.75
CA GLY A 553 -5.54 21.80 -25.71
C GLY A 553 -5.50 20.28 -25.76
N ILE A 554 -4.37 19.68 -25.36
CA ILE A 554 -4.20 18.23 -25.22
C ILE A 554 -4.70 17.81 -23.83
N GLY A 555 -5.33 16.65 -23.73
CA GLY A 555 -5.83 16.11 -22.48
C GLY A 555 -5.78 14.59 -22.43
N PRO A 556 -5.88 13.99 -21.24
CA PRO A 556 -5.89 12.55 -21.05
C PRO A 556 -6.98 11.85 -21.87
N GLY A 557 -6.69 10.63 -22.33
CA GLY A 557 -7.57 9.85 -23.19
C GLY A 557 -7.53 10.21 -24.67
N MET A 558 -6.80 11.27 -25.07
CA MET A 558 -6.46 11.54 -26.46
C MET A 558 -5.33 10.60 -26.91
N LYS A 559 -5.12 10.49 -28.23
CA LYS A 559 -4.05 9.66 -28.79
C LYS A 559 -3.31 10.38 -29.90
N ILE A 560 -2.01 10.51 -29.78
CA ILE A 560 -1.13 11.07 -30.81
C ILE A 560 -0.99 10.06 -31.94
N ALA A 561 -1.47 10.38 -33.13
CA ALA A 561 -1.38 9.53 -34.32
C ALA A 561 -0.17 9.87 -35.20
N ALA A 562 0.24 11.14 -35.22
CA ALA A 562 1.41 11.58 -36.00
C ALA A 562 2.06 12.81 -35.37
N VAL A 563 3.36 12.96 -35.60
CA VAL A 563 4.23 14.04 -35.13
C VAL A 563 4.94 14.63 -36.36
N ASN A 564 4.76 15.91 -36.62
CA ASN A 564 5.35 16.60 -37.77
C ASN A 564 5.09 15.88 -39.13
N GLY A 565 3.91 15.25 -39.26
CA GLY A 565 3.50 14.51 -40.47
C GLY A 565 4.03 13.07 -40.55
N GLN A 566 4.85 12.61 -39.59
CA GLN A 566 5.32 11.22 -39.45
C GLN A 566 4.42 10.44 -38.48
N GLN A 567 4.16 9.16 -38.74
CA GLN A 567 3.43 8.30 -37.79
C GLN A 567 4.10 8.34 -36.42
N PHE A 568 3.29 8.38 -35.36
CA PHE A 568 3.81 8.36 -33.99
C PHE A 568 4.60 7.08 -33.70
N SER A 569 5.73 7.26 -33.04
CA SER A 569 6.39 6.29 -32.17
C SER A 569 7.05 7.06 -31.03
N PRO A 570 7.41 6.42 -29.91
CA PRO A 570 8.17 7.06 -28.82
C PRO A 570 9.40 7.81 -29.34
N ASP A 571 10.21 7.19 -30.19
CA ASP A 571 11.42 7.78 -30.79
C ASP A 571 11.13 9.04 -31.62
N VAL A 572 10.07 9.00 -32.45
CA VAL A 572 9.68 10.14 -33.30
C VAL A 572 9.24 11.33 -32.46
N PHE A 573 8.51 11.10 -31.36
CA PHE A 573 8.10 12.16 -30.45
C PHE A 573 9.30 12.69 -29.65
N HIS A 574 10.13 11.80 -29.13
CA HIS A 574 11.37 12.14 -28.42
C HIS A 574 12.28 13.06 -29.27
N GLU A 575 12.58 12.65 -30.52
CA GLU A 575 13.35 13.47 -31.46
C GLU A 575 12.68 14.82 -31.77
N ALA A 576 11.35 14.89 -31.85
CA ALA A 576 10.65 16.12 -32.08
C ALA A 576 10.78 17.10 -30.90
N VAL A 577 10.69 16.61 -29.67
CA VAL A 577 10.90 17.40 -28.45
C VAL A 577 12.34 17.90 -28.37
N ASP A 578 13.36 17.04 -28.65
CA ASP A 578 14.75 17.45 -28.66
C ASP A 578 15.06 18.52 -29.72
N ARG A 579 14.60 18.31 -30.95
CA ARG A 579 14.78 19.28 -32.07
C ARG A 579 14.08 20.60 -31.83
N ALA A 580 13.03 20.64 -31.05
CA ALA A 580 12.27 21.86 -30.76
C ALA A 580 13.11 22.96 -30.10
N LYS A 581 14.20 22.62 -29.40
CA LYS A 581 15.14 23.59 -28.80
C LYS A 581 15.73 24.58 -29.81
N THR A 582 15.96 24.12 -31.03
CA THR A 582 16.60 24.90 -32.09
C THR A 582 15.65 25.34 -33.19
N SER A 583 14.40 24.88 -33.12
CA SER A 583 13.34 25.22 -34.11
C SER A 583 12.44 26.33 -33.58
N PRO A 584 12.14 27.37 -34.36
CA PRO A 584 11.14 28.36 -33.98
C PRO A 584 9.69 27.89 -34.22
N ARG A 585 9.51 26.65 -34.72
CA ARG A 585 8.18 26.12 -35.05
C ARG A 585 7.72 25.20 -33.94
N ALA A 586 6.43 25.32 -33.58
CA ALA A 586 5.78 24.37 -32.70
C ALA A 586 5.81 22.95 -33.30
N ILE A 587 5.79 21.94 -32.45
CA ILE A 587 5.64 20.53 -32.85
C ILE A 587 4.20 20.34 -33.32
N GLU A 588 4.02 19.92 -34.56
CA GLU A 588 2.70 19.66 -35.13
C GLU A 588 2.26 18.23 -34.79
N LEU A 589 1.14 18.10 -34.10
CA LEU A 589 0.61 16.80 -33.66
C LEU A 589 -0.75 16.56 -34.33
N LEU A 590 -0.91 15.41 -34.99
CA LEU A 590 -2.21 14.90 -35.36
C LEU A 590 -2.73 14.02 -34.24
N ILE A 591 -3.81 14.43 -33.60
CA ILE A 591 -4.34 13.76 -32.40
C ILE A 591 -5.77 13.27 -32.67
N ALA A 592 -6.04 12.02 -32.27
CA ALA A 592 -7.36 11.45 -32.18
C ALA A 592 -7.98 11.77 -30.81
N ASN A 593 -9.22 12.25 -30.79
CA ASN A 593 -10.06 12.33 -29.59
C ASN A 593 -11.36 11.57 -29.90
N GLY A 594 -11.47 10.36 -29.40
CA GLY A 594 -12.47 9.41 -29.85
C GLY A 594 -12.29 9.09 -31.34
N THR A 595 -13.32 9.35 -32.15
CA THR A 595 -13.30 9.09 -33.60
C THR A 595 -12.87 10.30 -34.44
N TYR A 596 -12.58 11.43 -33.82
CA TYR A 596 -12.24 12.68 -34.53
C TYR A 596 -10.73 12.94 -34.49
N PHE A 597 -10.18 13.33 -35.62
CA PHE A 597 -8.80 13.79 -35.76
C PHE A 597 -8.74 15.31 -35.87
N LYS A 598 -7.74 15.91 -35.20
CA LYS A 598 -7.45 17.33 -35.28
C LYS A 598 -5.95 17.56 -35.15
N SER A 599 -5.43 18.58 -35.87
CA SER A 599 -4.06 19.05 -35.69
C SER A 599 -3.97 19.99 -34.50
N TYR A 600 -2.94 19.79 -33.69
CA TYR A 600 -2.58 20.60 -32.52
C TYR A 600 -1.15 21.11 -32.72
N ALA A 601 -0.88 22.31 -32.24
CA ALA A 601 0.46 22.89 -32.23
C ALA A 601 0.97 22.91 -30.78
N LEU A 602 1.93 22.07 -30.49
CA LEU A 602 2.60 22.01 -29.18
C LEU A 602 3.76 23.02 -29.20
N ASP A 603 3.54 24.18 -28.62
CA ASP A 603 4.51 25.29 -28.56
C ASP A 603 5.43 25.09 -27.35
N TYR A 604 6.38 24.18 -27.50
CA TYR A 604 7.38 23.85 -26.49
C TYR A 604 8.79 23.85 -27.11
N HIS A 605 9.72 24.56 -26.49
CA HIS A 605 11.10 24.75 -26.96
C HIS A 605 12.18 24.47 -25.89
N GLY A 606 11.80 23.84 -24.79
CA GLY A 606 12.72 23.54 -23.67
C GLY A 606 13.66 22.35 -23.93
N GLY A 607 13.34 21.49 -24.90
CA GLY A 607 14.03 20.23 -25.12
C GLY A 607 13.70 19.18 -24.07
N LEU A 608 14.46 18.10 -24.02
CA LEU A 608 14.33 17.06 -23.02
C LEU A 608 14.89 17.53 -21.68
N ARG A 609 14.19 17.16 -20.61
CA ARG A 609 14.56 17.53 -19.25
C ARG A 609 14.33 16.34 -18.34
N TYR A 610 15.39 15.92 -17.66
CA TYR A 610 15.38 14.86 -16.68
C TYR A 610 15.89 15.40 -15.33
N PRO A 611 15.29 15.00 -14.19
CA PRO A 611 15.68 15.49 -12.88
C PRO A 611 16.97 14.80 -12.42
N HIS A 612 17.82 15.54 -11.71
CA HIS A 612 19.01 15.04 -11.05
C HIS A 612 19.29 15.82 -9.78
N LEU A 613 20.07 15.25 -8.87
CA LEU A 613 20.61 15.99 -7.74
C LEU A 613 22.04 16.44 -8.01
N ALA A 614 22.30 17.72 -7.86
CA ALA A 614 23.64 18.29 -7.96
C ALA A 614 24.19 18.64 -6.58
N ARG A 615 25.44 18.27 -6.31
CA ARG A 615 26.13 18.55 -5.06
C ARG A 615 26.36 20.05 -4.86
N VAL A 616 26.10 20.58 -3.66
CA VAL A 616 26.44 21.94 -3.22
C VAL A 616 27.69 21.88 -2.36
N GLU A 617 28.86 22.04 -2.97
CA GLU A 617 30.19 21.81 -2.35
C GLU A 617 30.45 22.61 -1.07
N ALA A 618 29.78 23.75 -0.90
CA ALA A 618 29.93 24.59 0.29
C ALA A 618 29.18 24.08 1.54
N GLN A 619 28.37 23.03 1.39
CA GLN A 619 27.55 22.45 2.47
C GLN A 619 28.05 21.05 2.84
N PRO A 620 27.75 20.54 4.06
CA PRO A 620 27.97 19.14 4.42
C PRO A 620 27.19 18.20 3.49
N ASP A 621 27.73 17.03 3.19
CA ASP A 621 27.06 16.00 2.40
C ASP A 621 26.27 15.05 3.31
N LEU A 622 25.10 15.49 3.74
CA LEU A 622 24.28 14.68 4.66
C LEU A 622 23.54 13.56 3.92
N LEU A 623 23.19 13.72 2.63
CA LEU A 623 22.53 12.65 1.89
C LEU A 623 23.42 11.41 1.79
N SER A 624 24.71 11.57 1.48
CA SER A 624 25.65 10.44 1.46
C SER A 624 25.85 9.82 2.85
N ASP A 625 25.77 10.63 3.92
CA ASP A 625 25.83 10.11 5.30
C ASP A 625 24.57 9.30 5.69
N ILE A 626 23.40 9.68 5.16
CA ILE A 626 22.10 9.01 5.42
C ILE A 626 22.12 7.57 4.90
N ILE A 627 22.55 7.37 3.66
CA ILE A 627 22.54 6.05 2.98
C ILE A 627 23.79 5.21 3.24
N LYS A 628 24.71 5.71 4.06
CA LYS A 628 25.91 4.93 4.39
C LYS A 628 25.53 3.72 5.24
N PRO A 629 25.96 2.50 4.89
CA PRO A 629 25.70 1.29 5.67
C PRO A 629 26.11 1.46 7.14
N GLN A 630 25.26 1.02 8.07
CA GLN A 630 25.43 1.10 9.52
C GLN A 630 25.67 -0.26 10.17
N ALA A 631 25.20 -1.35 9.54
CA ALA A 631 25.45 -2.71 10.01
C ALA A 631 26.97 -3.03 9.93
N LYS A 632 27.46 -3.81 10.92
CA LYS A 632 28.88 -4.17 11.06
C LYS A 632 29.13 -5.59 10.62
#